data_29436185da44842d53d283e782701622
#
_entry.id   29436185da44842d53d283e782701622
#
_cell.length_a   1.000
_cell.length_b   1.000
_cell.length_c   1.000
_cell.angle_alpha   90.00
_cell.angle_beta   90.00
_cell.angle_gamma   90.00
#
_symmetry.space_group_name_H-M   'P 1'
#
loop_
_entity.id
_entity.type
_entity.pdbx_description
1 polymer ?
#
loop_
_entity_poly.entity_id
_entity_poly.type
_entity_poly.pdbx_seq_one_letter_code
_entity_poly.pdbx_strand_id
1 'polypeptide(L)' 'MKPKGKQKGLELQGVVRQCLSNGMFRVKLENGFQVLAHISGKIRRHSIRILLGDNVIVELSPYDLSRGRILYRLSKNN' A
#
# COMPACT_ATOMS: atom_id res chain seq x y z
N MET A 1 -0.17 20.77 -19.04
CA MET A 1 0.19 20.29 -18.82
C MET A 1 0.50 19.68 -18.27
N LYS A 2 0.33 19.32 -18.18
CA LYS A 2 0.58 18.67 -17.75
C LYS A 2 1.11 18.15 -17.18
N PRO A 3 0.91 17.99 -16.76
CA PRO A 3 1.38 17.44 -16.28
C PRO A 3 1.81 16.91 -16.02
N LYS A 4 2.01 16.67 -15.97
CA LYS A 4 2.44 15.96 -15.88
C LYS A 4 2.74 15.13 -15.54
N GLY A 5 2.43 15.26 -15.68
CA GLY A 5 2.78 14.28 -15.61
C GLY A 5 2.75 13.05 -14.87
N LYS A 6 2.58 13.04 -13.72
CA LYS A 6 2.57 11.94 -13.04
C LYS A 6 1.27 11.31 -12.98
N GLN A 7 1.11 10.06 -13.31
CA GLN A 7 -0.13 9.43 -13.23
C GLN A 7 -0.34 8.96 -11.84
N LYS A 8 -1.47 9.29 -11.24
CA LYS A 8 -1.82 8.84 -9.97
C LYS A 8 -2.45 7.49 -10.08
N GLY A 9 -2.08 6.55 -9.25
CA GLY A 9 -2.73 5.27 -9.21
C GLY A 9 -3.99 5.31 -8.40
N LEU A 10 -4.76 4.26 -8.45
CA LEU A 10 -5.98 4.12 -7.70
C LEU A 10 -5.64 3.78 -6.26
N GLU A 11 -6.27 4.44 -5.32
CA GLU A 11 -6.05 4.17 -3.90
C GLU A 11 -7.18 3.34 -3.34
N LEU A 12 -6.83 2.25 -2.69
CA LEU A 12 -7.81 1.37 -2.09
C LEU A 12 -7.35 0.96 -0.70
N GLN A 13 -8.32 0.69 0.14
CA GLN A 13 -8.01 0.21 1.48
C GLN A 13 -7.82 -1.30 1.42
N GLY A 14 -6.93 -1.80 2.24
CA GLY A 14 -6.70 -3.23 2.34
C GLY A 14 -6.17 -3.62 3.69
N VAL A 15 -6.00 -4.91 3.89
CA VAL A 15 -5.50 -5.48 5.12
C VAL A 15 -4.21 -6.23 4.83
N VAL A 16 -3.20 -6.03 5.64
CA VAL A 16 -1.92 -6.70 5.46
C VAL A 16 -2.08 -8.17 5.85
N ARG A 17 -1.87 -9.05 4.89
CA ARG A 17 -2.05 -10.48 5.11
C ARG A 17 -0.73 -11.22 5.29
N GLN A 18 0.35 -10.64 4.88
CA GLN A 18 1.65 -11.28 5.00
C GLN A 18 2.75 -10.24 4.92
N CYS A 19 3.74 -10.38 5.79
CA CYS A 19 4.91 -9.51 5.75
C CYS A 19 6.05 -10.33 5.19
N LEU A 20 6.60 -9.89 4.08
CA LEU A 20 7.65 -10.63 3.41
C LEU A 20 9.01 -10.10 3.83
N SER A 21 10.03 -10.92 3.65
CA SER A 21 11.34 -10.60 4.20
C SER A 21 12.05 -9.45 3.50
N ASN A 22 11.65 -9.09 2.32
CA ASN A 22 12.35 -8.05 1.58
C ASN A 22 11.68 -6.69 1.68
N GLY A 23 10.88 -6.47 2.71
CA GLY A 23 10.21 -5.19 2.85
C GLY A 23 8.95 -5.05 2.03
N MET A 24 8.48 -6.14 1.49
CA MET A 24 7.25 -6.16 0.74
C MET A 24 6.15 -6.75 1.59
N PHE A 25 4.91 -6.44 1.23
CA PHE A 25 3.75 -6.89 1.98
C PHE A 25 2.70 -7.40 1.02
N ARG A 26 2.03 -8.47 1.41
CA ARG A 26 0.90 -8.94 0.63
C ARG A 26 -0.34 -8.37 1.28
N VAL A 27 -1.09 -7.61 0.53
CA VAL A 27 -2.25 -6.89 1.04
C VAL A 27 -3.49 -7.34 0.30
N LYS A 28 -4.53 -7.67 1.05
CA LYS A 28 -5.80 -8.01 0.43
C LYS A 28 -6.65 -6.76 0.43
N LEU A 29 -7.02 -6.31 -0.77
CA LEU A 29 -7.77 -5.08 -0.94
C LEU A 29 -9.25 -5.29 -0.71
N GLU A 30 -9.94 -4.19 -0.47
CA GLU A 30 -11.37 -4.24 -0.22
C GLU A 30 -12.15 -4.78 -1.41
N ASN A 31 -11.60 -4.72 -2.60
CA ASN A 31 -12.26 -5.29 -3.78
C ASN A 31 -11.98 -6.79 -3.95
N GLY A 32 -11.28 -7.39 -2.99
CA GLY A 32 -11.02 -8.82 -3.01
C GLY A 32 -9.73 -9.24 -3.65
N PHE A 33 -9.05 -8.35 -4.35
CA PHE A 33 -7.78 -8.69 -4.99
C PHE A 33 -6.65 -8.60 -3.99
N GLN A 34 -5.61 -9.36 -4.22
CA GLN A 34 -4.40 -9.28 -3.44
C GLN A 34 -3.32 -8.64 -4.26
N VAL A 35 -2.54 -7.78 -3.65
CA VAL A 35 -1.45 -7.13 -4.34
C VAL A 35 -0.18 -7.24 -3.51
N LEU A 36 0.93 -7.06 -4.17
CA LEU A 36 2.21 -7.04 -3.52
C LEU A 36 2.60 -5.57 -3.40
N ALA A 37 2.80 -5.11 -2.20
CA ALA A 37 3.01 -3.69 -1.96
C ALA A 37 4.30 -3.43 -1.18
N HIS A 38 4.93 -2.31 -1.47
CA HIS A 38 6.09 -1.89 -0.71
C HIS A 38 5.71 -0.64 0.08
N ILE A 39 6.56 -0.25 1.01
CA ILE A 39 6.28 0.90 1.84
C ILE A 39 6.69 2.17 1.11
N SER A 40 5.85 3.19 1.15
CA SER A 40 6.19 4.46 0.52
C SER A 40 7.34 5.12 1.28
N GLY A 41 8.02 6.03 0.63
CA GLY A 41 9.11 6.75 1.28
C GLY A 41 8.64 7.55 2.47
N LYS A 42 7.41 8.05 2.42
CA LYS A 42 6.86 8.81 3.51
C LYS A 42 6.72 7.96 4.77
N ILE A 43 6.21 6.76 4.65
CA ILE A 43 6.07 5.87 5.78
C ILE A 43 7.43 5.49 6.34
N ARG A 44 8.37 5.21 5.45
CA ARG A 44 9.69 4.84 5.88
C ARG A 44 10.37 5.98 6.61
N ARG A 45 10.19 7.20 6.14
CA ARG A 45 10.79 8.36 6.76
C ARG A 45 10.26 8.61 8.15
N HIS A 46 8.99 8.31 8.39
CA HIS A 46 8.39 8.50 9.69
C HIS A 46 8.49 7.27 10.58
N SER A 47 9.20 6.25 10.14
CA SER A 47 9.42 5.03 10.91
C SER A 47 8.13 4.35 11.34
N ILE A 48 7.11 4.44 10.51
CA ILE A 48 5.85 3.81 10.81
C ILE A 48 5.98 2.32 10.52
N ARG A 49 5.60 1.50 11.50
CA ARG A 49 5.73 0.07 11.35
C ARG A 49 4.45 -0.53 10.82
N ILE A 50 4.54 -1.34 9.81
CA ILE A 50 3.41 -2.04 9.23
C ILE A 50 3.42 -3.47 9.75
N LEU A 51 2.30 -3.88 10.32
CA LEU A 51 2.20 -5.20 10.93
C LEU A 51 1.09 -6.02 10.28
N LEU A 52 1.19 -7.32 10.47
CA LEU A 52 0.17 -8.23 9.97
C LEU A 52 -1.18 -7.83 10.54
N GLY A 53 -2.17 -7.75 9.72
CA GLY A 53 -3.52 -7.38 10.14
C GLY A 53 -3.81 -5.90 10.13
N ASP A 54 -2.80 -5.07 9.87
CA ASP A 54 -3.04 -3.63 9.81
C ASP A 54 -3.88 -3.24 8.62
N ASN A 55 -4.71 -2.23 8.81
CA ASN A 55 -5.46 -1.65 7.70
C ASN A 55 -4.60 -0.55 7.10
N VAL A 56 -4.49 -0.57 5.81
CA VAL A 56 -3.62 0.37 5.09
C VAL A 56 -4.31 0.89 3.85
N ILE A 57 -3.83 2.01 3.35
CA ILE A 57 -4.26 2.52 2.05
C ILE A 57 -3.12 2.23 1.08
N VAL A 58 -3.47 1.57 -0.01
CA VAL A 58 -2.50 1.19 -1.02
C VAL A 58 -2.80 1.91 -2.31
N GLU A 59 -1.79 2.49 -2.91
CA GLU A 59 -1.92 3.08 -4.23
C GLU A 59 -1.45 2.03 -5.23
N LEU A 60 -2.33 1.63 -6.13
CA LEU A 60 -1.97 0.62 -7.11
C LEU A 60 -1.17 1.24 -8.22
N SER A 61 -0.25 0.47 -8.77
CA SER A 61 0.52 0.92 -9.91
C SER A 61 -0.40 1.02 -11.12
N PRO A 62 -0.40 2.12 -11.84
CA PRO A 62 -1.21 2.20 -13.05
C PRO A 62 -0.69 1.29 -14.16
N TYR A 63 0.53 0.79 -13.99
CA TYR A 63 1.12 -0.07 -15.01
C TYR A 63 0.98 -1.56 -14.66
N ASP A 64 0.70 -1.88 -13.41
CA ASP A 64 0.60 -3.28 -13.01
C ASP A 64 -0.27 -3.33 -11.77
N LEU A 65 -1.52 -3.69 -11.94
CA LEU A 65 -2.48 -3.68 -10.84
C LEU A 65 -2.24 -4.75 -9.78
N SER A 66 -1.26 -5.61 -9.99
CA SER A 66 -0.89 -6.59 -8.97
C SER A 66 0.16 -6.02 -8.02
N ARG A 67 0.59 -4.78 -8.25
CA ARG A 67 1.61 -4.16 -7.43
C ARG A 67 1.13 -2.82 -6.93
N GLY A 68 1.64 -2.41 -5.78
CA GLY A 68 1.25 -1.14 -5.23
C GLY A 68 2.22 -0.64 -4.19
N ARG A 69 1.82 0.45 -3.56
CA ARG A 69 2.64 1.11 -2.57
C ARG A 69 1.75 1.49 -1.40
N ILE A 70 2.17 1.15 -0.18
CA ILE A 70 1.40 1.50 1.01
C ILE A 70 1.67 2.96 1.32
N LEU A 71 0.63 3.77 1.29
CA LEU A 71 0.73 5.20 1.52
C LEU A 71 0.51 5.56 2.98
N TYR A 72 -0.43 4.89 3.63
CA TYR A 72 -0.77 5.20 5.00
C TYR A 72 -1.12 3.94 5.76
N ARG A 73 -0.87 3.97 7.05
CA ARG A 73 -1.37 2.94 7.93
C ARG A 73 -2.53 3.58 8.70
N LEU A 74 -3.70 3.00 8.63
CA LEU A 74 -4.86 3.54 9.32
C LEU A 74 -4.76 3.21 10.81
N SER A 75 -5.30 4.10 11.64
CA SER A 75 -5.26 3.89 13.04
C SER A 75 -6.06 2.70 13.42
N LYS A 76 -5.62 1.88 14.34
CA LYS A 76 -6.39 0.88 14.79
C LYS A 76 -7.35 1.40 15.69
N ASN A 77 -8.54 1.02 15.59
CA ASN A 77 -9.47 1.49 16.35
C ASN A 77 -9.61 0.77 17.46
N ASN A 78 -9.35 0.93 18.37
CA ASN A 78 -9.51 0.20 19.41
C ASN A 78 -10.25 0.56 20.34
#